data_8d2c9ab836bb643debe6dc85b43ab120
#
_entry.id   8d2c9ab836bb643debe6dc85b43ab120
#
_cell.length_a   1.000
_cell.length_b   1.000
_cell.length_c   1.000
_cell.angle_alpha   90.00
_cell.angle_beta   90.00
_cell.angle_gamma   90.00
#
_symmetry.space_group_name_H-M   'P 1'
#
loop_
_entity.id
_entity.type
_entity.pdbx_description
1 polymer ?
#
loop_
_entity_poly.entity_id
_entity_poly.type
_entity_poly.pdbx_seq_one_letter_code
_entity_poly.pdbx_strand_id
1 'polypeptide(L)'
;MSFMFSGCSSLKELKISHFNTNNVTDMRDMFNKCSLLRELDISNFNTNNVTDMSDMFNKCSLLKELNLSNFNTNNVEYMSRMFYECSSLIELDISNFNTNNVGFIEKMFYGCSSLKELDISNFNTNNVTNMNGLFHGCSEQLKMKIKSQNQKFSENAFE
;
A
#
# COMPACT_ATOMS: atom_id res chain seq x y z
N MET A 1 15.55 -1.76 5.38
CA MET A 1 15.75 -0.75 4.30
C MET A 1 14.81 0.44 4.47
N SER A 2 14.37 0.69 5.70
CA SER A 2 13.50 1.81 6.03
C SER A 2 14.09 3.15 5.60
N PHE A 3 13.23 4.07 5.15
CA PHE A 3 13.56 5.46 4.76
C PHE A 3 14.57 5.64 3.61
N MET A 4 14.97 4.58 2.89
CA MET A 4 16.12 4.65 1.96
C MET A 4 15.98 5.75 0.88
N PHE A 5 14.79 5.96 0.35
CA PHE A 5 14.49 7.00 -0.64
C PHE A 5 13.45 8.02 -0.13
N SER A 6 13.21 8.03 1.19
CA SER A 6 12.22 8.92 1.79
C SER A 6 12.53 10.39 1.49
N GLY A 7 11.53 11.11 1.00
CA GLY A 7 11.68 12.54 0.66
C GLY A 7 12.40 12.82 -0.67
N CYS A 8 12.74 11.80 -1.47
CA CYS A 8 13.32 12.00 -2.80
C CYS A 8 12.28 12.57 -3.78
N SER A 9 11.76 13.76 -3.48
CA SER A 9 10.62 14.37 -4.18
C SER A 9 10.87 14.73 -5.65
N SER A 10 12.14 14.85 -6.06
CA SER A 10 12.54 15.12 -7.45
C SER A 10 12.80 13.87 -8.28
N LEU A 11 12.76 12.68 -7.66
CA LEU A 11 13.03 11.40 -8.31
C LEU A 11 11.87 11.05 -9.25
N LYS A 12 12.15 10.83 -10.53
CA LYS A 12 11.14 10.48 -11.55
C LYS A 12 11.12 9.00 -11.88
N GLU A 13 12.29 8.39 -11.91
CA GLU A 13 12.52 6.98 -12.21
C GLU A 13 13.55 6.42 -11.23
N LEU A 14 13.41 5.14 -10.88
CA LEU A 14 14.35 4.48 -10.00
C LEU A 14 14.61 3.04 -10.48
N LYS A 15 15.85 2.75 -10.82
CA LYS A 15 16.29 1.41 -11.26
C LYS A 15 17.00 0.69 -10.13
N ILE A 16 16.31 -0.20 -9.46
CA ILE A 16 16.77 -0.96 -8.29
C ILE A 16 16.61 -2.46 -8.45
N SER A 17 16.51 -2.93 -9.69
CA SER A 17 16.38 -4.36 -10.00
C SER A 17 17.54 -5.23 -9.50
N HIS A 18 18.69 -4.63 -9.15
CA HIS A 18 19.86 -5.31 -8.58
C HIS A 18 19.86 -5.38 -7.04
N PHE A 19 18.85 -4.81 -6.38
CA PHE A 19 18.79 -4.83 -4.92
C PHE A 19 18.47 -6.22 -4.39
N ASN A 20 19.29 -6.69 -3.44
CA ASN A 20 19.00 -7.91 -2.71
C ASN A 20 18.25 -7.57 -1.41
N THR A 21 16.99 -7.97 -1.34
CA THR A 21 16.13 -7.70 -0.18
C THR A 21 15.86 -8.93 0.68
N ASN A 22 16.57 -10.05 0.46
CA ASN A 22 16.31 -11.33 1.13
C ASN A 22 16.32 -11.26 2.68
N ASN A 23 17.14 -10.37 3.25
CA ASN A 23 17.26 -10.23 4.70
C ASN A 23 16.58 -8.97 5.25
N VAL A 24 15.74 -8.31 4.45
CA VAL A 24 15.06 -7.08 4.87
C VAL A 24 13.83 -7.43 5.69
N THR A 25 13.75 -6.87 6.88
CA THR A 25 12.62 -7.03 7.80
C THR A 25 11.75 -5.78 7.91
N ASP A 26 12.27 -4.61 7.53
CA ASP A 26 11.62 -3.31 7.66
C ASP A 26 11.78 -2.51 6.36
N MET A 27 10.64 -2.21 5.71
CA MET A 27 10.54 -1.42 4.48
C MET A 27 9.71 -0.14 4.67
N ARG A 28 9.42 0.26 5.94
CA ARG A 28 8.62 1.46 6.19
C ARG A 28 9.27 2.70 5.60
N ASP A 29 8.43 3.61 5.11
CA ASP A 29 8.83 4.90 4.53
C ASP A 29 9.81 4.79 3.35
N MET A 30 10.05 3.61 2.76
CA MET A 30 11.13 3.41 1.79
C MET A 30 11.05 4.39 0.62
N PHE A 31 9.85 4.67 0.10
CA PHE A 31 9.60 5.62 -1.00
C PHE A 31 8.68 6.78 -0.57
N ASN A 32 8.53 7.00 0.75
CA ASN A 32 7.66 8.06 1.26
C ASN A 32 8.02 9.42 0.65
N LYS A 33 7.00 10.14 0.14
CA LYS A 33 7.14 11.46 -0.51
C LYS A 33 8.01 11.48 -1.76
N CYS A 34 8.18 10.36 -2.46
CA CYS A 34 8.72 10.35 -3.83
C CYS A 34 7.63 10.86 -4.80
N SER A 35 7.26 12.15 -4.66
CA SER A 35 6.05 12.72 -5.28
C SER A 35 6.10 12.80 -6.81
N LEU A 36 7.28 12.86 -7.42
CA LEU A 36 7.45 12.87 -8.86
C LEU A 36 7.76 11.49 -9.45
N LEU A 37 7.81 10.43 -8.62
CA LEU A 37 8.08 9.07 -9.08
C LEU A 37 6.92 8.58 -9.96
N ARG A 38 7.22 8.16 -11.19
CA ARG A 38 6.25 7.70 -12.19
C ARG A 38 6.35 6.21 -12.45
N GLU A 39 7.57 5.69 -12.41
CA GLU A 39 7.88 4.31 -12.71
C GLU A 39 8.78 3.75 -11.60
N LEU A 40 8.44 2.57 -11.12
CA LEU A 40 9.20 1.88 -10.09
C LEU A 40 9.16 0.37 -10.36
N ASP A 41 10.31 -0.20 -10.67
CA ASP A 41 10.45 -1.65 -10.81
C ASP A 41 11.02 -2.25 -9.52
N ILE A 42 10.16 -2.96 -8.81
CA ILE A 42 10.45 -3.71 -7.58
C ILE A 42 10.08 -5.19 -7.72
N SER A 43 9.98 -5.67 -8.97
CA SER A 43 9.60 -7.06 -9.28
C SER A 43 10.57 -8.11 -8.72
N ASN A 44 11.81 -7.70 -8.37
CA ASN A 44 12.82 -8.56 -7.75
C ASN A 44 12.82 -8.52 -6.21
N PHE A 45 11.97 -7.70 -5.59
CA PHE A 45 11.95 -7.61 -4.13
C PHE A 45 11.43 -8.90 -3.50
N ASN A 46 12.21 -9.45 -2.58
CA ASN A 46 11.78 -10.52 -1.71
C ASN A 46 11.32 -9.92 -0.37
N THR A 47 10.03 -10.07 -0.07
CA THR A 47 9.42 -9.52 1.15
C THR A 47 9.08 -10.58 2.19
N ASN A 48 9.60 -11.81 2.04
CA ASN A 48 9.28 -12.94 2.91
C ASN A 48 9.55 -12.67 4.40
N ASN A 49 10.54 -11.82 4.70
CA ASN A 49 10.95 -11.52 6.08
C ASN A 49 10.44 -10.15 6.56
N VAL A 50 9.67 -9.41 5.74
CA VAL A 50 9.23 -8.05 6.08
C VAL A 50 8.05 -8.11 7.06
N THR A 51 8.18 -7.35 8.14
CA THR A 51 7.13 -7.19 9.16
C THR A 51 6.48 -5.80 9.13
N ASP A 52 7.15 -4.78 8.59
CA ASP A 52 6.67 -3.40 8.55
C ASP A 52 6.78 -2.82 7.13
N MET A 53 5.61 -2.48 6.55
CA MET A 53 5.46 -1.80 5.26
C MET A 53 4.73 -0.46 5.41
N SER A 54 4.63 0.08 6.63
CA SER A 54 3.96 1.36 6.89
C SER A 54 4.56 2.47 6.05
N ASP A 55 3.72 3.33 5.49
CA ASP A 55 4.12 4.52 4.74
C ASP A 55 5.01 4.23 3.51
N MET A 56 5.16 2.96 3.06
CA MET A 56 6.16 2.57 2.05
C MET A 56 6.05 3.39 0.77
N PHE A 57 4.84 3.67 0.28
CA PHE A 57 4.57 4.47 -0.93
C PHE A 57 3.78 5.75 -0.62
N ASN A 58 3.76 6.19 0.65
CA ASN A 58 3.02 7.36 1.07
C ASN A 58 3.42 8.58 0.23
N LYS A 59 2.42 9.27 -0.36
CA LYS A 59 2.59 10.45 -1.23
C LYS A 59 3.43 10.22 -2.49
N CYS A 60 3.47 9.00 -3.03
CA CYS A 60 3.91 8.75 -4.39
C CYS A 60 2.81 9.19 -5.37
N SER A 61 2.53 10.50 -5.42
CA SER A 61 1.32 11.06 -6.02
C SER A 61 1.24 10.96 -7.54
N LEU A 62 2.36 10.75 -8.25
CA LEU A 62 2.39 10.56 -9.70
C LEU A 62 2.56 9.10 -10.14
N LEU A 63 2.65 8.15 -9.20
CA LEU A 63 2.73 6.73 -9.51
C LEU A 63 1.36 6.24 -10.00
N LYS A 64 1.29 5.72 -11.23
CA LYS A 64 0.04 5.28 -11.86
C LYS A 64 -0.23 3.80 -11.72
N GLU A 65 0.83 3.02 -11.76
CA GLU A 65 0.83 1.57 -11.72
C GLU A 65 1.93 1.08 -10.79
N LEU A 66 1.69 -0.03 -10.12
CA LEU A 66 2.66 -0.64 -9.24
C LEU A 66 2.46 -2.16 -9.26
N ASN A 67 3.48 -2.89 -9.68
CA ASN A 67 3.45 -4.35 -9.67
C ASN A 67 3.94 -4.89 -8.33
N LEU A 68 3.03 -5.48 -7.56
CA LEU A 68 3.29 -6.11 -6.27
C LEU A 68 3.06 -7.63 -6.28
N SER A 69 2.97 -8.25 -7.45
CA SER A 69 2.65 -9.68 -7.59
C SER A 69 3.65 -10.61 -6.90
N ASN A 70 4.89 -10.15 -6.68
CA ASN A 70 5.94 -10.88 -5.95
C ASN A 70 5.93 -10.63 -4.43
N PHE A 71 5.09 -9.70 -3.93
CA PHE A 71 5.07 -9.40 -2.50
C PHE A 71 4.41 -10.51 -1.70
N ASN A 72 5.13 -11.03 -0.72
CA ASN A 72 4.61 -11.93 0.29
C ASN A 72 4.40 -11.14 1.59
N THR A 73 3.15 -11.04 2.03
CA THR A 73 2.77 -10.27 3.22
C THR A 73 2.44 -11.15 4.43
N ASN A 74 2.79 -12.45 4.38
CA ASN A 74 2.44 -13.39 5.46
C ASN A 74 2.98 -13.00 6.84
N ASN A 75 4.11 -12.29 6.90
CA ASN A 75 4.73 -11.87 8.14
C ASN A 75 4.50 -10.37 8.47
N VAL A 76 3.73 -9.65 7.63
CA VAL A 76 3.52 -8.23 7.83
C VAL A 76 2.49 -7.96 8.91
N GLU A 77 2.86 -7.11 9.87
CA GLU A 77 2.03 -6.67 10.98
C GLU A 77 1.54 -5.22 10.81
N TYR A 78 2.31 -4.40 10.07
CA TYR A 78 2.06 -2.96 9.93
C TYR A 78 1.97 -2.58 8.45
N MET A 79 0.80 -2.03 8.03
CA MET A 79 0.52 -1.53 6.68
C MET A 79 -0.13 -0.14 6.69
N SER A 80 -0.10 0.57 7.84
CA SER A 80 -0.71 1.90 7.95
C SER A 80 -0.13 2.83 6.88
N ARG A 81 -1.01 3.56 6.18
CA ARG A 81 -0.65 4.57 5.18
C ARG A 81 0.24 4.09 4.03
N MET A 82 0.28 2.77 3.76
CA MET A 82 1.17 2.21 2.72
C MET A 82 1.00 2.90 1.36
N PHE A 83 -0.23 3.26 0.96
CA PHE A 83 -0.56 3.96 -0.29
C PHE A 83 -1.23 5.32 -0.06
N TYR A 84 -1.02 5.92 1.11
CA TYR A 84 -1.61 7.21 1.47
C TYR A 84 -1.31 8.29 0.43
N GLU A 85 -2.34 8.96 -0.09
CA GLU A 85 -2.24 10.01 -1.14
C GLU A 85 -1.48 9.56 -2.41
N CYS A 86 -1.54 8.29 -2.79
CA CYS A 86 -1.17 7.82 -4.14
C CYS A 86 -2.28 8.21 -5.12
N SER A 87 -2.47 9.52 -5.33
CA SER A 87 -3.65 10.08 -5.98
C SER A 87 -3.77 9.78 -7.48
N SER A 88 -2.67 9.43 -8.15
CA SER A 88 -2.67 9.04 -9.57
C SER A 88 -2.75 7.52 -9.79
N LEU A 89 -2.73 6.71 -8.72
CA LEU A 89 -2.76 5.25 -8.83
C LEU A 89 -4.13 4.81 -9.38
N ILE A 90 -4.12 4.15 -10.54
CA ILE A 90 -5.35 3.77 -11.28
C ILE A 90 -5.72 2.33 -11.01
N GLU A 91 -4.71 1.46 -11.03
CA GLU A 91 -4.84 0.03 -10.84
C GLU A 91 -3.84 -0.45 -9.78
N LEU A 92 -4.29 -1.32 -8.90
CA LEU A 92 -3.46 -1.91 -7.86
C LEU A 92 -3.94 -3.34 -7.61
N ASP A 93 -3.14 -4.31 -8.02
CA ASP A 93 -3.39 -5.72 -7.71
C ASP A 93 -2.68 -6.09 -6.40
N ILE A 94 -3.49 -6.36 -5.40
CA ILE A 94 -3.08 -6.85 -4.09
C ILE A 94 -3.84 -8.15 -3.72
N SER A 95 -4.33 -8.86 -4.70
CA SER A 95 -5.05 -10.13 -4.50
C SER A 95 -4.20 -11.20 -3.81
N ASN A 96 -2.86 -11.07 -3.89
CA ASN A 96 -1.90 -11.92 -3.20
C ASN A 96 -1.64 -11.49 -1.73
N PHE A 97 -2.18 -10.35 -1.27
CA PHE A 97 -1.93 -9.89 0.09
C PHE A 97 -2.66 -10.74 1.13
N ASN A 98 -1.90 -11.27 2.07
CA ASN A 98 -2.42 -11.93 3.26
C ASN A 98 -2.35 -10.97 4.44
N THR A 99 -3.51 -10.63 5.01
CA THR A 99 -3.61 -9.71 6.14
C THR A 99 -3.90 -10.41 7.49
N ASN A 100 -3.71 -11.72 7.57
CA ASN A 100 -4.01 -12.48 8.79
C ASN A 100 -3.22 -12.00 10.02
N ASN A 101 -1.99 -11.51 9.82
CA ASN A 101 -1.14 -11.01 10.90
C ASN A 101 -1.17 -9.48 11.05
N VAL A 102 -1.91 -8.77 10.16
CA VAL A 102 -1.90 -7.32 10.15
C VAL A 102 -2.79 -6.75 11.24
N GLY A 103 -2.19 -5.95 12.12
CA GLY A 103 -2.90 -5.23 13.20
C GLY A 103 -3.24 -3.79 12.85
N PHE A 104 -2.51 -3.18 11.91
CA PHE A 104 -2.59 -1.75 11.63
C PHE A 104 -2.71 -1.49 10.13
N ILE A 105 -3.87 -0.96 9.67
CA ILE A 105 -4.16 -0.62 8.27
C ILE A 105 -4.75 0.79 8.12
N GLU A 106 -4.70 1.62 9.17
CA GLU A 106 -5.29 2.95 9.13
C GLU A 106 -4.79 3.75 7.93
N LYS A 107 -5.72 4.41 7.24
CA LYS A 107 -5.41 5.29 6.10
C LYS A 107 -4.60 4.64 4.98
N MET A 108 -4.61 3.30 4.84
CA MET A 108 -3.77 2.59 3.86
C MET A 108 -4.02 3.08 2.43
N PHE A 109 -5.29 3.37 2.07
CA PHE A 109 -5.69 3.87 0.74
C PHE A 109 -6.27 5.30 0.79
N TYR A 110 -6.01 6.04 1.88
CA TYR A 110 -6.49 7.40 2.03
C TYR A 110 -6.04 8.26 0.85
N GLY A 111 -6.97 8.96 0.18
CA GLY A 111 -6.65 9.87 -0.92
C GLY A 111 -6.22 9.18 -2.22
N CYS A 112 -6.42 7.87 -2.38
CA CYS A 112 -6.24 7.17 -3.66
C CYS A 112 -7.42 7.51 -4.60
N SER A 113 -7.53 8.77 -5.01
CA SER A 113 -8.71 9.31 -5.69
C SER A 113 -8.92 8.80 -7.12
N SER A 114 -7.86 8.34 -7.79
CA SER A 114 -7.91 7.79 -9.15
C SER A 114 -8.13 6.28 -9.19
N LEU A 115 -8.09 5.59 -8.03
CA LEU A 115 -8.20 4.13 -7.96
C LEU A 115 -9.62 3.69 -8.36
N LYS A 116 -9.71 2.85 -9.38
CA LYS A 116 -10.99 2.41 -9.96
C LYS A 116 -11.47 1.09 -9.38
N GLU A 117 -10.53 0.18 -9.17
CA GLU A 117 -10.80 -1.16 -8.68
C GLU A 117 -9.80 -1.55 -7.60
N LEU A 118 -10.27 -2.32 -6.64
CA LEU A 118 -9.45 -2.86 -5.57
C LEU A 118 -10.07 -4.18 -5.11
N ASP A 119 -9.37 -5.29 -5.32
CA ASP A 119 -9.78 -6.57 -4.77
C ASP A 119 -9.18 -6.75 -3.38
N ILE A 120 -10.05 -6.71 -2.39
CA ILE A 120 -9.75 -6.91 -0.97
C ILE A 120 -10.58 -8.06 -0.38
N SER A 121 -11.06 -8.96 -1.23
CA SER A 121 -11.84 -10.13 -0.81
C SER A 121 -11.08 -11.02 0.18
N ASN A 122 -9.74 -11.05 0.06
CA ASN A 122 -8.84 -11.80 0.93
C ASN A 122 -8.46 -11.07 2.22
N PHE A 123 -8.87 -9.79 2.39
CA PHE A 123 -8.51 -9.07 3.61
C PHE A 123 -9.21 -9.68 4.83
N ASN A 124 -8.42 -10.13 5.78
CA ASN A 124 -8.88 -10.54 7.10
C ASN A 124 -8.68 -9.36 8.07
N THR A 125 -9.78 -8.88 8.66
CA THR A 125 -9.76 -7.76 9.60
C THR A 125 -9.84 -8.19 11.07
N ASN A 126 -9.77 -9.48 11.36
CA ASN A 126 -9.97 -9.99 12.73
C ASN A 126 -8.92 -9.47 13.72
N ASN A 127 -7.68 -9.26 13.26
CA ASN A 127 -6.59 -8.75 14.08
C ASN A 127 -6.41 -7.23 13.96
N VAL A 128 -7.19 -6.58 13.09
CA VAL A 128 -7.06 -5.14 12.86
C VAL A 128 -7.64 -4.35 14.03
N THR A 129 -6.80 -3.53 14.65
CA THR A 129 -7.18 -2.68 15.78
C THR A 129 -7.62 -1.28 15.37
N ASN A 130 -7.17 -0.80 14.20
CA ASN A 130 -7.49 0.52 13.68
C ASN A 130 -7.57 0.49 12.15
N MET A 131 -8.73 0.89 11.61
CA MET A 131 -8.96 1.03 10.17
C MET A 131 -9.50 2.42 9.78
N ASN A 132 -9.34 3.42 10.66
CA ASN A 132 -9.84 4.78 10.44
C ASN A 132 -9.32 5.34 9.12
N GLY A 133 -10.24 5.91 8.31
CA GLY A 133 -9.90 6.57 7.06
C GLY A 133 -9.29 5.65 6.01
N LEU A 134 -9.45 4.32 6.12
CA LEU A 134 -8.84 3.34 5.22
C LEU A 134 -9.09 3.68 3.75
N PHE A 135 -10.31 4.12 3.40
CA PHE A 135 -10.76 4.49 2.05
C PHE A 135 -11.20 5.96 1.92
N HIS A 136 -10.90 6.80 2.92
CA HIS A 136 -11.26 8.21 2.83
C HIS A 136 -10.59 8.86 1.60
N GLY A 137 -11.33 9.69 0.86
CA GLY A 137 -10.82 10.35 -0.35
C GLY A 137 -10.66 9.43 -1.57
N CYS A 138 -11.02 8.15 -1.49
CA CYS A 138 -11.27 7.32 -2.66
C CYS A 138 -12.58 7.75 -3.35
N SER A 139 -12.75 7.37 -4.63
CA SER A 139 -13.97 7.68 -5.36
C SER A 139 -15.20 7.05 -4.70
N GLU A 140 -16.35 7.73 -4.73
CA GLU A 140 -17.60 7.17 -4.17
C GLU A 140 -18.00 5.86 -4.86
N GLN A 141 -17.69 5.71 -6.15
CA GLN A 141 -17.94 4.49 -6.90
C GLN A 141 -17.15 3.31 -6.31
N LEU A 142 -15.86 3.50 -6.01
CA LEU A 142 -15.02 2.47 -5.37
C LEU A 142 -15.53 2.14 -3.97
N LYS A 143 -15.84 3.15 -3.16
CA LYS A 143 -16.37 2.95 -1.80
C LYS A 143 -17.68 2.14 -1.80
N MET A 144 -18.62 2.47 -2.71
CA MET A 144 -19.86 1.70 -2.85
C MET A 144 -19.62 0.25 -3.26
N LYS A 145 -18.68 0.01 -4.19
CA LYS A 145 -18.29 -1.35 -4.62
C LYS A 145 -17.73 -2.14 -3.43
N ILE A 146 -16.82 -1.55 -2.67
CA ILE A 146 -16.24 -2.18 -1.48
C ILE A 146 -17.31 -2.51 -0.43
N LYS A 147 -18.20 -1.55 -0.11
CA LYS A 147 -19.31 -1.78 0.84
C LYS A 147 -20.24 -2.90 0.42
N SER A 148 -20.49 -3.02 -0.90
CA SER A 148 -21.38 -4.09 -1.42
C SER A 148 -20.76 -5.48 -1.38
N GLN A 149 -19.44 -5.57 -1.51
CA GLN A 149 -18.72 -6.84 -1.57
C GLN A 149 -18.27 -7.34 -0.20
N ASN A 150 -18.09 -6.43 0.77
CA ASN A 150 -17.47 -6.78 2.03
C ASN A 150 -18.02 -5.95 3.19
N GLN A 151 -18.85 -6.58 4.01
CA GLN A 151 -19.45 -5.97 5.21
C GLN A 151 -18.50 -5.93 6.44
N LYS A 152 -17.24 -6.35 6.28
CA LYS A 152 -16.27 -6.44 7.40
C LYS A 152 -15.67 -5.08 7.79
N PHE A 153 -15.82 -4.06 6.95
CA PHE A 153 -15.27 -2.74 7.23
C PHE A 153 -16.29 -1.88 7.97
N SER A 154 -15.86 -1.31 9.09
CA SER A 154 -16.68 -0.35 9.85
C SER A 154 -16.79 1.00 9.12
N GLU A 155 -17.81 1.81 9.45
CA GLU A 155 -18.05 3.11 8.79
C GLU A 155 -16.85 4.05 8.85
N ASN A 156 -16.10 4.06 9.96
CA ASN A 156 -14.91 4.88 10.11
C ASN A 156 -13.77 4.56 9.11
N ALA A 157 -13.85 3.42 8.41
CA ALA A 157 -12.93 3.11 7.33
C ALA A 157 -13.14 4.01 6.10
N PHE A 158 -14.34 4.61 5.96
CA PHE A 158 -14.74 5.42 4.81
C PHE A 158 -14.81 6.93 5.10
N GLU A 159 -14.67 7.31 6.37
CA GLU A 159 -14.74 8.69 6.88
C GLU A 159 -13.38 9.42 6.81
#